data_b4947aa8c0e45d7fb8747f43f139d592
#
_entry.id   b4947aa8c0e45d7fb8747f43f139d592
#
_cell.length_a   1.000
_cell.length_b   1.000
_cell.length_c   1.000
_cell.angle_alpha   90.00
_cell.angle_beta   90.00
_cell.angle_gamma   90.00
#
_symmetry.space_group_name_H-M   'P 1'
#
loop_
_entity.id
_entity.type
_entity.pdbx_description
1 polymer ?
#
loop_
_entity_poly.entity_id
_entity_poly.type
_entity_poly.pdbx_seq_one_letter_code
_entity_poly.pdbx_strand_id
1 'polypeptide(L)'
;VFDEASQVKTHFRNGHYVSIAPSDDYRRSIYGSRDNIFPRLIIRGGYDRSAFNVTLGIYRDACSNLAMLRSVSETYQSIRHTSGLRFAMDELIGQFQSLKDGWQTLENLVHGMQAAPVQMVDFLNAVYPEPDADAGQRAVTIHKNRTEKIFQRLQRERIKTGRPTIGSGFEVSAWEAYNAVQGFNQWDAPRREGFKSEFDRILKASDNKAV
;
A
#
# COMPACT_ATOMS: atom_id res chain seq x y z
N VAL A 1 -13.47 15.62 -0.69
CA VAL A 1 -12.83 14.37 -0.22
C VAL A 1 -11.96 14.66 1.00
N PHE A 2 -11.19 15.72 0.99
CA PHE A 2 -10.35 16.16 2.10
C PHE A 2 -10.72 17.61 2.41
N ASP A 3 -11.30 17.84 3.57
CA ASP A 3 -11.74 19.15 4.03
C ASP A 3 -10.87 19.65 5.20
N GLU A 4 -11.18 20.83 5.71
CA GLU A 4 -10.47 21.43 6.83
C GLU A 4 -10.61 20.61 8.14
N ALA A 5 -11.60 19.74 8.24
CA ALA A 5 -11.80 18.87 9.39
C ALA A 5 -10.95 17.60 9.35
N SER A 6 -10.31 17.29 8.19
CA SER A 6 -9.45 16.14 8.04
C SER A 6 -8.21 16.26 8.95
N GLN A 7 -8.05 15.30 9.88
CA GLN A 7 -6.88 15.27 10.75
C GLN A 7 -5.64 14.81 9.97
N VAL A 8 -4.63 15.67 9.88
CA VAL A 8 -3.37 15.37 9.23
C VAL A 8 -2.35 14.86 10.24
N LYS A 9 -1.81 13.67 9.99
CA LYS A 9 -0.66 13.14 10.74
C LYS A 9 0.61 13.35 9.94
N THR A 10 1.57 14.08 10.53
CA THR A 10 2.86 14.34 9.90
C THR A 10 3.97 13.60 10.64
N HIS A 11 4.76 12.84 9.89
CA HIS A 11 5.96 12.16 10.37
C HIS A 11 7.19 12.86 9.80
N PHE A 12 8.15 13.15 10.65
CA PHE A 12 9.37 13.85 10.27
C PHE A 12 10.63 13.09 10.69
N ARG A 13 11.56 12.88 9.76
CA ARG A 13 12.84 12.23 10.04
C ARG A 13 13.89 12.53 8.97
N ASN A 14 15.12 12.81 9.42
CA ASN A 14 16.29 13.05 8.55
C ASN A 14 16.03 14.07 7.43
N GLY A 15 15.30 15.14 7.72
CA GLY A 15 14.96 16.15 6.72
C GLY A 15 13.83 15.77 5.76
N HIS A 16 13.24 14.58 5.90
CA HIS A 16 12.07 14.15 5.15
C HIS A 16 10.81 14.22 6.00
N TYR A 17 9.70 14.49 5.36
CA TYR A 17 8.38 14.44 6.00
C TYR A 17 7.37 13.68 5.14
N VAL A 18 6.41 13.07 5.81
CA VAL A 18 5.22 12.48 5.21
C VAL A 18 4.02 12.95 6.00
N SER A 19 3.10 13.58 5.32
CA SER A 19 1.80 13.97 5.89
C SER A 19 0.72 13.08 5.29
N ILE A 20 -0.16 12.58 6.15
CA ILE A 20 -1.26 11.69 5.75
C ILE A 20 -2.56 12.33 6.20
N ALA A 21 -3.39 12.69 5.24
CA ALA A 21 -4.73 13.22 5.48
C ALA A 21 -5.76 12.09 5.31
N PRO A 22 -6.46 11.71 6.38
CA PRO A 22 -7.55 10.74 6.30
C PRO A 22 -8.83 11.39 5.75
N SER A 23 -9.67 10.59 5.11
CA SER A 23 -11.04 10.97 4.80
C SER A 23 -11.97 9.79 5.10
N ASP A 24 -12.66 9.89 6.23
CA ASP A 24 -13.54 8.81 6.70
C ASP A 24 -14.91 8.82 6.01
N ASP A 25 -15.29 9.94 5.39
CA ASP A 25 -16.55 10.11 4.66
C ASP A 25 -16.64 9.18 3.42
N TYR A 26 -15.51 8.75 2.93
CA TYR A 26 -15.39 7.87 1.76
C TYR A 26 -15.11 6.41 2.14
N ARG A 27 -15.49 6.01 3.35
CA ARG A 27 -15.41 4.62 3.78
C ARG A 27 -16.22 3.72 2.84
N ARG A 28 -15.59 2.61 2.41
CA ARG A 28 -16.24 1.56 1.63
C ARG A 28 -15.99 0.22 2.28
N SER A 29 -17.07 -0.55 2.47
CA SER A 29 -16.98 -1.92 2.95
C SER A 29 -16.62 -2.85 1.80
N ILE A 30 -15.64 -3.72 2.02
CA ILE A 30 -15.17 -4.68 1.03
C ILE A 30 -15.80 -6.07 1.30
N TYR A 31 -15.61 -6.59 2.49
CA TYR A 31 -16.09 -7.90 2.90
C TYR A 31 -16.97 -7.80 4.17
N GLY A 32 -17.96 -6.91 4.14
CA GLY A 32 -18.80 -6.63 5.29
C GLY A 32 -18.19 -5.60 6.24
N SER A 33 -18.90 -5.30 7.32
CA SER A 33 -18.60 -4.17 8.22
C SER A 33 -17.23 -4.20 8.91
N ARG A 34 -16.55 -5.32 8.89
CA ARG A 34 -15.23 -5.51 9.53
C ARG A 34 -14.05 -5.31 8.59
N ASP A 35 -14.29 -5.01 7.33
CA ASP A 35 -13.24 -4.82 6.33
C ASP A 35 -13.57 -3.62 5.46
N ASN A 36 -12.99 -2.49 5.80
CA ASN A 36 -13.25 -1.24 5.10
C ASN A 36 -11.98 -0.68 4.49
N ILE A 37 -12.14 0.04 3.39
CA ILE A 37 -11.12 0.87 2.79
C ILE A 37 -11.47 2.34 2.90
N PHE A 38 -10.42 3.15 2.92
CA PHE A 38 -10.51 4.61 2.97
C PHE A 38 -9.48 5.23 2.06
N PRO A 39 -9.78 6.37 1.42
CA PRO A 39 -8.74 7.17 0.80
C PRO A 39 -7.79 7.75 1.85
N ARG A 40 -6.51 7.84 1.47
CA ARG A 40 -5.48 8.57 2.23
C ARG A 40 -4.68 9.41 1.27
N LEU A 41 -4.66 10.71 1.49
CA LEU A 41 -3.77 11.60 0.78
C LEU A 41 -2.41 11.58 1.46
N ILE A 42 -1.37 11.21 0.72
CA ILE A 42 -0.02 11.07 1.23
C ILE A 42 0.83 12.15 0.55
N ILE A 43 1.33 13.07 1.36
CA ILE A 43 2.22 14.14 0.93
C ILE A 43 3.61 13.81 1.47
N ARG A 44 4.59 13.71 0.58
CA ARG A 44 5.97 13.41 0.93
C ARG A 44 6.89 14.48 0.38
N GLY A 45 7.81 14.96 1.19
CA GLY A 45 8.85 15.89 0.77
C GLY A 45 10.08 15.81 1.66
N GLY A 46 11.11 16.55 1.32
CA GLY A 46 12.34 16.65 2.09
C GLY A 46 13.08 17.93 1.82
N TYR A 47 14.06 18.26 2.67
CA TYR A 47 14.92 19.44 2.55
C TYR A 47 16.20 19.17 1.75
N ASP A 48 16.38 17.95 1.26
CA ASP A 48 17.53 17.46 0.52
C ASP A 48 17.39 17.61 -1.01
N ARG A 49 16.49 18.47 -1.46
CA ARG A 49 16.10 18.64 -2.88
C ARG A 49 15.37 17.44 -3.48
N SER A 50 14.94 16.48 -2.68
CA SER A 50 14.06 15.43 -3.15
C SER A 50 12.75 16.02 -3.68
N ALA A 51 12.17 15.37 -4.71
CA ALA A 51 10.90 15.84 -5.25
C ALA A 51 9.79 15.80 -4.20
N PHE A 52 8.93 16.80 -4.23
CA PHE A 52 7.68 16.79 -3.49
C PHE A 52 6.69 15.87 -4.21
N ASN A 53 6.12 14.94 -3.48
CA ASN A 53 5.21 13.95 -4.05
C ASN A 53 3.89 13.99 -3.33
N VAL A 54 2.82 13.91 -4.11
CA VAL A 54 1.46 13.73 -3.60
C VAL A 54 0.89 12.46 -4.22
N THR A 55 0.32 11.62 -3.38
CA THR A 55 -0.23 10.33 -3.80
C THR A 55 -1.54 10.08 -3.08
N LEU A 56 -2.54 9.64 -3.81
CA LEU A 56 -3.73 9.05 -3.22
C LEU A 56 -3.46 7.57 -2.95
N GLY A 57 -3.65 7.16 -1.72
CA GLY A 57 -3.51 5.77 -1.30
C GLY A 57 -4.81 5.18 -0.78
N ILE A 58 -4.85 3.86 -0.69
CA ILE A 58 -5.92 3.10 -0.07
C ILE A 58 -5.42 2.59 1.28
N TYR A 59 -6.09 3.00 2.34
CA TYR A 59 -5.90 2.42 3.67
C TYR A 59 -6.98 1.38 3.93
N ARG A 60 -6.57 0.20 4.38
CA ARG A 60 -7.47 -0.88 4.77
C ARG A 60 -7.37 -1.10 6.27
N ASP A 61 -8.50 -0.99 6.99
CA ASP A 61 -8.53 -1.02 8.46
C ASP A 61 -8.24 -2.41 9.04
N ALA A 62 -8.68 -3.47 8.39
CA ALA A 62 -8.50 -4.85 8.87
C ALA A 62 -7.02 -5.24 9.08
N CYS A 63 -6.10 -4.72 8.28
CA CYS A 63 -4.67 -5.06 8.33
C CYS A 63 -3.76 -3.86 8.52
N SER A 64 -4.31 -2.65 8.61
CA SER A 64 -3.56 -1.38 8.65
C SER A 64 -2.60 -1.20 7.46
N ASN A 65 -2.88 -1.85 6.35
CA ASN A 65 -2.07 -1.70 5.13
C ASN A 65 -2.38 -0.38 4.46
N LEU A 66 -1.33 0.26 3.98
CA LEU A 66 -1.43 1.43 3.11
C LEU A 66 -0.97 1.00 1.71
N ALA A 67 -1.92 0.83 0.82
CA ALA A 67 -1.66 0.52 -0.59
C ALA A 67 -1.52 1.82 -1.38
N MET A 68 -0.42 1.96 -2.11
CA MET A 68 -0.19 3.07 -3.02
C MET A 68 0.06 2.51 -4.41
N LEU A 69 -0.89 2.75 -5.29
CA LEU A 69 -0.86 2.25 -6.65
C LEU A 69 -0.30 3.34 -7.57
N ARG A 70 1.03 3.41 -7.66
CA ARG A 70 1.73 4.38 -8.51
C ARG A 70 1.46 4.21 -10.01
N SER A 71 0.98 3.05 -10.42
CA SER A 71 0.62 2.77 -11.80
C SER A 71 -0.63 3.52 -12.27
N VAL A 72 -1.43 4.04 -11.35
CA VAL A 72 -2.58 4.87 -11.66
C VAL A 72 -2.11 6.33 -11.72
N SER A 73 -1.82 6.84 -12.89
CA SER A 73 -1.23 8.17 -13.13
C SER A 73 -2.02 9.31 -12.47
N GLU A 74 -3.33 9.17 -12.36
CA GLU A 74 -4.26 10.13 -11.76
C GLU A 74 -4.11 10.24 -10.23
N THR A 75 -3.45 9.28 -9.60
CA THR A 75 -3.30 9.22 -8.13
C THR A 75 -1.91 9.63 -7.63
N TYR A 76 -0.98 9.93 -8.53
CA TYR A 76 0.40 10.26 -8.18
C TYR A 76 0.90 11.49 -8.91
N GLN A 77 1.46 12.43 -8.16
CA GLN A 77 2.11 13.62 -8.70
C GLN A 77 3.46 13.85 -8.04
N SER A 78 4.41 14.30 -8.84
CA SER A 78 5.76 14.59 -8.38
C SER A 78 6.20 15.96 -8.90
N ILE A 79 6.57 16.83 -7.96
CA ILE A 79 6.99 18.21 -8.24
C ILE A 79 8.42 18.38 -7.75
N ARG A 80 9.31 18.88 -8.61
CA ARG A 80 10.70 19.19 -8.22
C ARG A 80 10.74 20.43 -7.34
N HIS A 81 11.60 20.40 -6.33
CA HIS A 81 11.94 21.59 -5.52
C HIS A 81 12.73 22.60 -6.38
N THR A 82 12.03 23.51 -7.03
CA THR A 82 12.59 24.62 -7.80
C THR A 82 12.00 25.93 -7.31
N SER A 83 12.49 27.07 -7.80
CA SER A 83 11.91 28.39 -7.53
C SER A 83 10.44 28.51 -7.95
N GLY A 84 9.96 27.63 -8.85
CA GLY A 84 8.57 27.53 -9.27
C GLY A 84 7.67 26.69 -8.35
N LEU A 85 8.15 26.20 -7.20
CA LEU A 85 7.37 25.35 -6.30
C LEU A 85 6.04 25.98 -5.87
N ARG A 86 5.98 27.31 -5.68
CA ARG A 86 4.74 28.02 -5.34
C ARG A 86 3.66 27.84 -6.42
N PHE A 87 4.03 28.07 -7.68
CA PHE A 87 3.10 27.88 -8.80
C PHE A 87 2.65 26.43 -8.95
N ALA A 88 3.57 25.50 -8.75
CA ALA A 88 3.27 24.07 -8.77
C ALA A 88 2.35 23.65 -7.62
N MET A 89 2.43 24.30 -6.45
CA MET A 89 1.50 24.05 -5.34
C MET A 89 0.11 24.59 -5.62
N ASP A 90 -0.02 25.77 -6.24
CA ASP A 90 -1.30 26.34 -6.64
C ASP A 90 -1.97 25.47 -7.73
N GLU A 91 -1.19 24.97 -8.68
CA GLU A 91 -1.65 24.02 -9.68
C GLU A 91 -2.10 22.69 -9.02
N LEU A 92 -1.35 22.19 -8.04
CA LEU A 92 -1.66 21.00 -7.28
C LEU A 92 -2.98 21.16 -6.51
N ILE A 93 -3.20 22.31 -5.88
CA ILE A 93 -4.46 22.63 -5.19
C ILE A 93 -5.62 22.61 -6.19
N GLY A 94 -5.44 23.15 -7.38
CA GLY A 94 -6.44 23.08 -8.46
C GLY A 94 -6.73 21.65 -8.92
N GLN A 95 -5.74 20.76 -8.83
CA GLN A 95 -5.86 19.35 -9.22
C GLN A 95 -6.45 18.45 -8.12
N PHE A 96 -6.71 18.95 -6.92
CA PHE A 96 -7.40 18.16 -5.87
C PHE A 96 -8.79 17.65 -6.29
N GLN A 97 -9.40 18.29 -7.28
CA GLN A 97 -10.62 17.77 -7.90
C GLN A 97 -10.37 16.42 -8.60
N SER A 98 -9.22 16.24 -9.24
CA SER A 98 -8.85 14.98 -9.90
C SER A 98 -8.60 13.83 -8.89
N LEU A 99 -8.30 14.14 -7.62
CA LEU A 99 -8.18 13.11 -6.58
C LEU A 99 -9.51 12.41 -6.27
N LYS A 100 -10.63 13.08 -6.50
CA LYS A 100 -11.95 12.46 -6.38
C LYS A 100 -12.14 11.40 -7.46
N ASP A 101 -11.76 11.72 -8.68
CA ASP A 101 -11.84 10.79 -9.82
C ASP A 101 -10.81 9.65 -9.63
N GLY A 102 -9.62 9.98 -9.13
CA GLY A 102 -8.61 9.00 -8.74
C GLY A 102 -9.11 8.03 -7.66
N TRP A 103 -9.90 8.48 -6.68
CA TRP A 103 -10.50 7.60 -5.69
C TRP A 103 -11.49 6.62 -6.33
N GLN A 104 -12.35 7.09 -7.23
CA GLN A 104 -13.27 6.22 -7.95
C GLN A 104 -12.54 5.17 -8.79
N THR A 105 -11.44 5.55 -9.44
CA THR A 105 -10.58 4.63 -10.19
C THR A 105 -9.99 3.56 -9.28
N LEU A 106 -9.47 3.95 -8.10
CA LEU A 106 -8.94 3.01 -7.11
C LEU A 106 -10.03 2.09 -6.53
N GLU A 107 -11.22 2.61 -6.26
CA GLU A 107 -12.37 1.82 -5.79
C GLU A 107 -12.76 0.77 -6.84
N ASN A 108 -12.85 1.15 -8.11
CA ASN A 108 -13.14 0.23 -9.22
C ASN A 108 -12.07 -0.85 -9.36
N LEU A 109 -10.79 -0.48 -9.20
CA LEU A 109 -9.68 -1.44 -9.21
C LEU A 109 -9.81 -2.45 -8.07
N VAL A 110 -10.10 -2.01 -6.84
CA VAL A 110 -10.32 -2.90 -5.70
C VAL A 110 -11.48 -3.85 -5.97
N HIS A 111 -12.60 -3.38 -6.50
CA HIS A 111 -13.73 -4.24 -6.87
C HIS A 111 -13.35 -5.24 -7.96
N GLY A 112 -12.59 -4.83 -8.96
CA GLY A 112 -12.05 -5.74 -9.98
C GLY A 112 -11.16 -6.83 -9.37
N MET A 113 -10.25 -6.45 -8.47
CA MET A 113 -9.38 -7.40 -7.76
C MET A 113 -10.15 -8.32 -6.79
N GLN A 114 -11.26 -7.86 -6.21
CA GLN A 114 -12.13 -8.72 -5.40
C GLN A 114 -12.84 -9.78 -6.23
N ALA A 115 -13.26 -9.43 -7.43
CA ALA A 115 -13.96 -10.32 -8.35
C ALA A 115 -13.02 -11.28 -9.10
N ALA A 116 -11.73 -10.98 -9.15
CA ALA A 116 -10.72 -11.80 -9.85
C ALA A 116 -10.21 -12.92 -8.94
N PRO A 117 -10.52 -14.20 -9.23
CA PRO A 117 -9.96 -15.33 -8.48
C PRO A 117 -8.51 -15.58 -8.90
N VAL A 118 -7.67 -15.92 -7.92
CA VAL A 118 -6.28 -16.30 -8.16
C VAL A 118 -5.89 -17.49 -7.28
N GLN A 119 -5.05 -18.37 -7.81
CA GLN A 119 -4.38 -19.37 -6.98
C GLN A 119 -3.28 -18.68 -6.18
N MET A 120 -3.32 -18.76 -4.87
CA MET A 120 -2.37 -18.07 -4.00
C MET A 120 -0.92 -18.48 -4.27
N VAL A 121 -0.69 -19.74 -4.61
CA VAL A 121 0.66 -20.26 -4.93
C VAL A 121 1.19 -19.62 -6.20
N ASP A 122 0.37 -19.55 -7.26
CA ASP A 122 0.76 -18.96 -8.54
C ASP A 122 1.03 -17.47 -8.39
N PHE A 123 0.19 -16.77 -7.62
CA PHE A 123 0.40 -15.36 -7.30
C PHE A 123 1.72 -15.13 -6.56
N LEU A 124 2.02 -15.98 -5.56
CA LEU A 124 3.27 -15.87 -4.81
C LEU A 124 4.49 -16.16 -5.69
N ASN A 125 4.42 -17.14 -6.59
CA ASN A 125 5.49 -17.46 -7.52
C ASN A 125 5.72 -16.34 -8.54
N ALA A 126 4.67 -15.65 -8.95
CA ALA A 126 4.81 -14.48 -9.82
C ALA A 126 5.50 -13.29 -9.13
N VAL A 127 5.20 -13.05 -7.85
CA VAL A 127 5.79 -11.93 -7.06
C VAL A 127 7.16 -12.29 -6.49
N TYR A 128 7.33 -13.52 -6.05
CA TYR A 128 8.55 -14.08 -5.46
C TYR A 128 8.86 -15.43 -6.10
N PRO A 129 9.51 -15.45 -7.26
CA PRO A 129 9.88 -16.69 -7.93
C PRO A 129 10.64 -17.65 -7.01
N GLU A 130 10.42 -18.94 -7.21
CA GLU A 130 11.20 -19.97 -6.51
C GLU A 130 12.69 -19.81 -6.86
N PRO A 131 13.57 -20.07 -5.89
CA PRO A 131 15.01 -20.09 -6.17
C PRO A 131 15.35 -21.14 -7.24
N ASP A 132 16.35 -20.86 -8.06
CA ASP A 132 16.85 -21.80 -9.04
C ASP A 132 17.27 -23.13 -8.40
N ALA A 133 17.28 -24.20 -9.18
CA ALA A 133 17.58 -25.55 -8.69
C ALA A 133 18.98 -25.69 -8.07
N ASP A 134 19.91 -24.83 -8.47
CA ASP A 134 21.29 -24.73 -7.95
C ASP A 134 21.46 -23.69 -6.85
N ALA A 135 20.37 -23.03 -6.45
CA ALA A 135 20.43 -22.04 -5.38
C ALA A 135 20.84 -22.69 -4.05
N GLY A 136 21.67 -21.98 -3.31
CA GLY A 136 22.11 -22.46 -2.01
C GLY A 136 20.96 -22.59 -1.00
N GLN A 137 21.10 -23.51 -0.04
CA GLN A 137 20.09 -23.82 1.00
C GLN A 137 19.52 -22.58 1.70
N ARG A 138 20.33 -21.54 1.85
CA ARG A 138 19.89 -20.26 2.46
C ARG A 138 18.80 -19.58 1.62
N ALA A 139 18.91 -19.56 0.29
CA ALA A 139 17.93 -18.96 -0.59
C ALA A 139 16.58 -19.69 -0.50
N VAL A 140 16.63 -21.03 -0.54
CA VAL A 140 15.46 -21.89 -0.36
C VAL A 140 14.76 -21.63 0.97
N THR A 141 15.54 -21.57 2.06
CA THR A 141 14.98 -21.28 3.40
C THR A 141 14.35 -19.89 3.48
N ILE A 142 14.97 -18.87 2.89
CA ILE A 142 14.41 -17.50 2.85
C ILE A 142 13.10 -17.49 2.07
N HIS A 143 13.05 -18.12 0.91
CA HIS A 143 11.85 -18.21 0.10
C HIS A 143 10.71 -18.91 0.86
N LYS A 144 10.97 -20.09 1.41
CA LYS A 144 9.99 -20.84 2.21
C LYS A 144 9.45 -20.03 3.37
N ASN A 145 10.33 -19.41 4.17
CA ASN A 145 9.91 -18.61 5.32
C ASN A 145 9.10 -17.36 4.92
N ARG A 146 9.39 -16.79 3.76
CA ARG A 146 8.65 -15.64 3.22
C ARG A 146 7.23 -16.03 2.83
N THR A 147 7.11 -17.04 1.98
CA THR A 147 5.82 -17.53 1.49
C THR A 147 4.93 -18.02 2.62
N GLU A 148 5.48 -18.73 3.58
CA GLU A 148 4.77 -19.16 4.78
C GLU A 148 4.24 -17.98 5.61
N LYS A 149 5.06 -16.95 5.86
CA LYS A 149 4.63 -15.75 6.60
C LYS A 149 3.53 -14.98 5.87
N ILE A 150 3.61 -14.87 4.54
CA ILE A 150 2.56 -14.22 3.74
C ILE A 150 1.26 -15.01 3.87
N PHE A 151 1.32 -16.33 3.78
CA PHE A 151 0.16 -17.18 3.94
C PHE A 151 -0.46 -17.08 5.34
N GLN A 152 0.35 -17.11 6.39
CA GLN A 152 -0.11 -16.88 7.77
C GLN A 152 -0.77 -15.51 7.94
N ARG A 153 -0.26 -14.50 7.24
CA ARG A 153 -0.89 -13.17 7.24
C ARG A 153 -2.25 -13.19 6.58
N LEU A 154 -2.37 -13.79 5.41
CA LEU A 154 -3.66 -13.99 4.75
C LEU A 154 -4.69 -14.63 5.68
N GLN A 155 -4.31 -15.71 6.37
CA GLN A 155 -5.18 -16.38 7.33
C GLN A 155 -5.62 -15.46 8.48
N ARG A 156 -4.68 -14.71 9.06
CA ARG A 156 -4.99 -13.74 10.13
C ARG A 156 -5.96 -12.66 9.67
N GLU A 157 -5.79 -12.16 8.46
CA GLU A 157 -6.67 -11.13 7.88
C GLU A 157 -8.06 -11.69 7.62
N ARG A 158 -8.18 -12.91 7.11
CA ARG A 158 -9.47 -13.59 6.93
C ARG A 158 -10.21 -13.76 8.25
N ILE A 159 -9.53 -14.22 9.30
CA ILE A 159 -10.11 -14.34 10.64
C ILE A 159 -10.61 -12.99 11.16
N LYS A 160 -9.80 -11.93 11.03
CA LYS A 160 -10.20 -10.57 11.47
C LYS A 160 -11.45 -10.05 10.76
N THR A 161 -11.59 -10.36 9.49
CA THR A 161 -12.74 -9.95 8.68
C THR A 161 -13.94 -10.89 8.79
N GLY A 162 -13.84 -11.92 9.64
CA GLY A 162 -14.90 -12.90 9.86
C GLY A 162 -15.05 -13.91 8.73
N ARG A 163 -14.01 -14.07 7.90
CA ARG A 163 -13.98 -15.04 6.80
C ARG A 163 -13.31 -16.34 7.24
N PRO A 164 -13.72 -17.49 6.67
CA PRO A 164 -13.12 -18.78 7.04
C PRO A 164 -11.64 -18.84 6.62
N THR A 165 -10.86 -19.58 7.38
CA THR A 165 -9.50 -19.96 6.97
C THR A 165 -9.55 -20.89 5.76
N ILE A 166 -8.48 -20.91 4.99
CA ILE A 166 -8.34 -21.75 3.78
C ILE A 166 -7.04 -22.54 3.83
N GLY A 167 -6.99 -23.66 3.14
CA GLY A 167 -5.76 -24.43 2.90
C GLY A 167 -4.84 -23.74 1.89
N SER A 168 -3.60 -24.19 1.79
CA SER A 168 -2.58 -23.59 0.92
C SER A 168 -2.86 -23.70 -0.58
N GLY A 169 -3.72 -24.64 -1.01
CA GLY A 169 -4.08 -24.83 -2.42
C GLY A 169 -5.39 -24.16 -2.83
N PHE A 170 -5.97 -23.30 -1.99
CA PHE A 170 -7.24 -22.67 -2.29
C PHE A 170 -7.10 -21.38 -3.08
N GLU A 171 -8.11 -21.13 -3.89
CA GLU A 171 -8.32 -19.90 -4.61
C GLU A 171 -8.74 -18.78 -3.66
N VAL A 172 -8.20 -17.59 -3.88
CA VAL A 172 -8.53 -16.36 -3.15
C VAL A 172 -8.80 -15.24 -4.16
N SER A 173 -9.35 -14.11 -3.71
CA SER A 173 -9.41 -12.95 -4.59
C SER A 173 -8.02 -12.32 -4.77
N ALA A 174 -7.78 -11.72 -5.91
CA ALA A 174 -6.53 -10.98 -6.17
C ALA A 174 -6.30 -9.89 -5.11
N TRP A 175 -7.38 -9.28 -4.59
CA TRP A 175 -7.29 -8.30 -3.50
C TRP A 175 -6.75 -8.89 -2.20
N GLU A 176 -7.16 -10.11 -1.83
CA GLU A 176 -6.63 -10.78 -0.64
C GLU A 176 -5.16 -11.15 -0.81
N ALA A 177 -4.80 -11.72 -1.97
CA ALA A 177 -3.42 -12.09 -2.29
C ALA A 177 -2.51 -10.84 -2.26
N TYR A 178 -2.95 -9.76 -2.92
CA TYR A 178 -2.26 -8.47 -2.92
C TYR A 178 -2.03 -7.95 -1.49
N ASN A 179 -3.08 -7.88 -0.68
CA ASN A 179 -2.97 -7.35 0.68
C ASN A 179 -2.08 -8.20 1.59
N ALA A 180 -2.09 -9.52 1.43
CA ALA A 180 -1.21 -10.41 2.19
C ALA A 180 0.27 -10.12 1.88
N VAL A 181 0.62 -9.95 0.60
CA VAL A 181 1.98 -9.58 0.16
C VAL A 181 2.34 -8.16 0.63
N GLN A 182 1.44 -7.21 0.42
CA GLN A 182 1.66 -5.82 0.83
C GLN A 182 1.86 -5.72 2.34
N GLY A 183 1.02 -6.39 3.10
CA GLY A 183 1.12 -6.40 4.55
C GLY A 183 2.40 -7.09 5.05
N PHE A 184 2.84 -8.17 4.40
CA PHE A 184 4.15 -8.76 4.71
C PHE A 184 5.27 -7.75 4.49
N ASN A 185 5.29 -7.06 3.35
CA ASN A 185 6.32 -6.08 3.03
C ASN A 185 6.33 -4.90 4.00
N GLN A 186 5.17 -4.43 4.44
CA GLN A 186 5.06 -3.30 5.37
C GLN A 186 5.41 -3.68 6.80
N TRP A 187 5.04 -4.88 7.26
CA TRP A 187 5.02 -5.20 8.69
C TRP A 187 5.91 -6.36 9.10
N ASP A 188 6.00 -7.42 8.29
CA ASP A 188 6.61 -8.70 8.67
C ASP A 188 7.96 -8.96 7.98
N ALA A 189 8.27 -8.26 6.88
CA ALA A 189 9.55 -8.42 6.19
C ALA A 189 10.74 -8.06 7.10
N PRO A 190 11.85 -8.81 7.00
CA PRO A 190 13.05 -8.49 7.74
C PRO A 190 13.49 -7.05 7.51
N ARG A 191 13.82 -6.35 8.59
CA ARG A 191 14.26 -4.96 8.52
C ARG A 191 15.73 -4.93 8.12
N ARG A 192 16.05 -4.12 7.13
CA ARG A 192 17.44 -3.71 6.92
C ARG A 192 17.86 -2.80 8.10
N GLU A 193 19.13 -2.82 8.46
CA GLU A 193 19.68 -1.91 9.45
C GLU A 193 19.29 -0.46 9.12
N GLY A 194 18.75 0.28 10.10
CA GLY A 194 18.24 1.65 9.91
C GLY A 194 16.73 1.80 9.70
N PHE A 195 16.00 0.76 9.34
CA PHE A 195 14.53 0.83 9.18
C PHE A 195 13.81 0.48 10.49
N LYS A 196 13.75 1.41 11.44
CA LYS A 196 13.19 1.12 12.77
C LYS A 196 11.89 1.88 13.11
N SER A 197 11.42 2.79 12.26
CA SER A 197 10.28 3.64 12.57
C SER A 197 9.08 3.39 11.65
N GLU A 198 7.89 3.80 12.10
CA GLU A 198 6.67 3.80 11.28
C GLU A 198 6.83 4.62 10.00
N PHE A 199 7.57 5.72 10.08
CA PHE A 199 7.93 6.55 8.93
C PHE A 199 8.68 5.75 7.84
N ASP A 200 9.68 4.96 8.22
CA ASP A 200 10.45 4.15 7.26
C ASP A 200 9.56 3.08 6.60
N ARG A 201 8.55 2.58 7.32
CA ARG A 201 7.57 1.63 6.77
C ARG A 201 6.67 2.30 5.74
N ILE A 202 6.22 3.52 6.03
CA ILE A 202 5.41 4.33 5.10
C ILE A 202 6.24 4.62 3.84
N LEU A 203 7.49 5.03 3.98
CA LEU A 203 8.39 5.27 2.85
C LEU A 203 8.62 3.99 2.04
N LYS A 204 8.91 2.88 2.71
CA LYS A 204 9.11 1.59 2.04
C LYS A 204 7.85 1.14 1.28
N ALA A 205 6.67 1.32 1.87
CA ALA A 205 5.41 1.04 1.20
C ALA A 205 5.23 1.91 -0.04
N SER A 206 5.66 3.19 0.03
CA SER A 206 5.60 4.12 -1.10
C SER A 206 6.59 3.78 -2.22
N ASP A 207 7.69 3.13 -1.90
CA ASP A 207 8.76 2.79 -2.85
C ASP A 207 8.68 1.33 -3.35
N ASN A 208 7.68 0.58 -2.89
CA ASN A 208 7.56 -0.83 -3.22
C ASN A 208 7.12 -1.01 -4.68
N LYS A 209 8.09 -1.30 -5.54
CA LYS A 209 7.90 -1.56 -6.98
C LYS A 209 7.43 -2.99 -7.27
N ALA A 210 7.26 -3.83 -6.25
CA ALA A 210 7.00 -5.27 -6.39
C ALA A 210 5.50 -5.62 -6.40
N VAL A 211 4.65 -4.58 -6.50
CA VAL A 211 3.19 -4.79 -6.62
C VAL A 211 2.63 -3.89 -7.70
#